data_e28785b343a0d7619913bbd19444e36e
#
_entry.id   e28785b343a0d7619913bbd19444e36e
#
_cell.length_a   1.000
_cell.length_b   1.000
_cell.length_c   1.000
_cell.angle_alpha   90.00
_cell.angle_beta   90.00
_cell.angle_gamma   90.00
#
_symmetry.space_group_name_H-M   'P 1'
#
loop_
_entity.id
_entity.type
_entity.pdbx_description
1 polymer ?
#
loop_
_entity_poly.entity_id
_entity_poly.type
_entity_poly.pdbx_seq_one_letter_code
_entity_poly.pdbx_strand_id
1 'polypeptide(L)'
;MSLVRPAAVAGSFYPGEAAALAAEIASYLADAPPSARVAKVPKAIIAPHAGYMYSGPIAGAIYARLAPLRGTVSRVVLAGPAHRVYVAGAAIPSVAAFDSPLATRSAT
;
A
#
# COMPACT_ATOMS: atom_id res chain seq x y z
N MET A 1 -6.15 25.64 3.22
CA MET A 1 -6.72 24.51 3.97
C MET A 1 -6.24 23.23 3.33
N SER A 2 -5.53 22.39 4.07
CA SER A 2 -5.08 21.10 3.54
C SER A 2 -6.26 20.12 3.51
N LEU A 3 -6.46 19.50 2.36
CA LEU A 3 -7.47 18.47 2.20
C LEU A 3 -6.85 17.10 2.44
N VAL A 4 -7.50 16.30 3.25
CA VAL A 4 -7.15 14.90 3.49
C VAL A 4 -8.20 14.03 2.82
N ARG A 5 -7.78 13.12 1.96
CA ARG A 5 -8.70 12.16 1.37
C ARG A 5 -8.98 11.03 2.37
N PRO A 6 -10.26 10.83 2.76
CA PRO A 6 -10.62 9.72 3.65
C PRO A 6 -10.32 8.37 3.01
N ALA A 7 -10.18 7.33 3.85
CA ALA A 7 -10.01 5.96 3.41
C ALA A 7 -11.27 5.47 2.67
N ALA A 8 -11.19 5.37 1.35
CA ALA A 8 -12.35 5.13 0.49
C ALA A 8 -12.87 3.70 0.56
N VAL A 9 -12.03 2.72 0.87
CA VAL A 9 -12.35 1.29 0.80
C VAL A 9 -12.09 0.55 2.11
N ALA A 10 -11.91 1.31 3.20
CA ALA A 10 -11.81 0.73 4.55
C ALA A 10 -13.09 -0.01 4.92
N GLY A 11 -12.97 -1.22 5.44
CA GLY A 11 -14.10 -2.08 5.76
C GLY A 11 -14.62 -2.90 4.58
N SER A 12 -14.19 -2.62 3.35
CA SER A 12 -14.58 -3.40 2.17
C SER A 12 -13.41 -4.10 1.52
N PHE A 13 -12.31 -3.41 1.21
CA PHE A 13 -11.12 -4.02 0.61
C PHE A 13 -10.13 -4.52 1.66
N TYR A 14 -10.19 -3.98 2.86
CA TYR A 14 -9.36 -4.33 4.00
C TYR A 14 -10.11 -3.97 5.30
N PRO A 15 -9.70 -4.51 6.46
CA PRO A 15 -10.36 -4.17 7.73
C PRO A 15 -10.38 -2.67 7.99
N GLY A 16 -11.55 -2.16 8.42
CA GLY A 16 -11.72 -0.74 8.71
C GLY A 16 -11.22 -0.32 10.09
N GLU A 17 -10.91 -1.27 10.96
CA GLU A 17 -10.44 -1.03 12.32
C GLU A 17 -8.91 -1.22 12.36
N ALA A 18 -8.21 -0.27 13.00
CA ALA A 18 -6.75 -0.19 12.96
C ALA A 18 -6.04 -1.46 13.44
N ALA A 19 -6.45 -2.01 14.58
CA ALA A 19 -5.80 -3.20 15.14
C ALA A 19 -6.01 -4.44 14.26
N ALA A 20 -7.21 -4.61 13.71
CA ALA A 20 -7.51 -5.71 12.80
C ALA A 20 -6.72 -5.60 11.49
N LEU A 21 -6.63 -4.39 10.93
CA LEU A 21 -5.84 -4.14 9.74
C LEU A 21 -4.35 -4.41 9.96
N ALA A 22 -3.79 -3.93 11.05
CA ALA A 22 -2.39 -4.16 11.40
C ALA A 22 -2.08 -5.65 11.56
N ALA A 23 -2.96 -6.40 12.22
CA ALA A 23 -2.80 -7.83 12.41
C ALA A 23 -2.85 -8.60 11.08
N GLU A 24 -3.76 -8.24 10.21
CA GLU A 24 -3.91 -8.88 8.90
C GLU A 24 -2.69 -8.63 8.01
N ILE A 25 -2.21 -7.38 7.96
CA ILE A 25 -0.97 -7.03 7.23
C ILE A 25 0.22 -7.80 7.79
N ALA A 26 0.38 -7.85 9.11
CA ALA A 26 1.46 -8.59 9.75
C ALA A 26 1.43 -10.08 9.39
N SER A 27 0.25 -10.67 9.32
CA SER A 27 0.07 -12.06 8.90
C SER A 27 0.54 -12.29 7.46
N TYR A 28 0.11 -11.45 6.52
CA TYR A 28 0.54 -11.58 5.12
C TYR A 28 2.05 -11.40 4.95
N LEU A 29 2.66 -10.48 5.67
CA LEU A 29 4.10 -10.28 5.64
C LEU A 29 4.86 -11.47 6.26
N ALA A 30 4.35 -12.02 7.36
CA ALA A 30 4.94 -13.17 8.03
C ALA A 30 4.87 -14.45 7.18
N ASP A 31 3.80 -14.61 6.41
CA ASP A 31 3.57 -15.77 5.54
C ASP A 31 4.34 -15.68 4.22
N ALA A 32 5.05 -14.58 3.98
CA ALA A 32 5.88 -14.45 2.78
C ALA A 32 6.93 -15.56 2.71
N PRO A 33 7.13 -16.18 1.52
CA PRO A 33 8.11 -17.25 1.38
C PRO A 33 9.52 -16.77 1.71
N PRO A 34 10.41 -17.65 2.23
CA PRO A 34 11.79 -17.28 2.54
C PRO A 34 12.53 -16.61 1.39
N SER A 35 12.27 -17.03 0.15
CA SER A 35 12.86 -16.45 -1.06
C SER A 35 12.54 -14.96 -1.22
N ALA A 36 11.44 -14.46 -0.68
CA ALA A 36 11.10 -13.06 -0.72
C ALA A 36 12.04 -12.20 0.15
N ARG A 37 12.73 -12.81 1.13
CA ARG A 37 13.55 -12.10 2.12
C ARG A 37 15.04 -12.11 1.81
N VAL A 38 15.51 -13.03 0.98
CA VAL A 38 16.94 -13.19 0.66
C VAL A 38 17.32 -12.56 -0.67
N ALA A 39 16.38 -12.14 -1.47
CA ALA A 39 16.64 -11.48 -2.74
C ALA A 39 17.21 -10.07 -2.51
N LYS A 40 17.91 -9.55 -3.53
CA LYS A 40 18.33 -8.14 -3.52
C LYS A 40 17.12 -7.23 -3.30
N VAL A 41 17.33 -6.16 -2.54
CA VAL A 41 16.29 -5.16 -2.31
C VAL A 41 15.92 -4.51 -3.64
N PRO A 42 14.64 -4.58 -4.06
CA PRO A 42 14.23 -4.00 -5.33
C PRO A 42 14.15 -2.46 -5.25
N LYS A 43 14.39 -1.79 -6.37
CA LYS A 43 14.17 -0.35 -6.52
C LYS A 43 12.71 -0.02 -6.82
N ALA A 44 11.98 -0.95 -7.39
CA ALA A 44 10.57 -0.81 -7.71
C ALA A 44 9.87 -2.15 -7.54
N ILE A 45 8.61 -2.11 -7.19
CA ILE A 45 7.75 -3.29 -7.10
C ILE A 45 6.46 -3.05 -7.86
N ILE A 46 5.86 -4.13 -8.34
CA ILE A 46 4.51 -4.14 -8.88
C ILE A 46 3.71 -5.09 -8.02
N ALA A 47 2.67 -4.58 -7.37
CA ALA A 47 1.85 -5.35 -6.45
C ALA A 47 0.39 -5.37 -6.90
N PRO A 48 -0.36 -6.46 -6.68
CA PRO A 48 -1.79 -6.48 -6.90
C PRO A 48 -2.50 -5.55 -5.91
N HIS A 49 -3.65 -5.00 -6.32
CA HIS A 49 -4.38 -4.00 -5.54
C HIS A 49 -5.89 -4.28 -5.44
N ALA A 50 -6.31 -5.52 -5.57
CA ALA A 50 -7.68 -5.92 -5.24
C ALA A 50 -7.85 -5.95 -3.70
N GLY A 51 -9.05 -6.28 -3.24
CA GLY A 51 -9.29 -6.50 -1.82
C GLY A 51 -8.32 -7.52 -1.22
N TYR A 52 -8.03 -7.39 0.05
CA TYR A 52 -7.02 -8.22 0.73
C TYR A 52 -7.30 -9.72 0.66
N MET A 53 -8.56 -10.12 0.64
CA MET A 53 -8.93 -11.54 0.49
C MET A 53 -8.44 -12.14 -0.83
N TYR A 54 -8.21 -11.31 -1.85
CA TYR A 54 -7.71 -11.75 -3.16
C TYR A 54 -6.23 -11.46 -3.33
N SER A 55 -5.76 -10.28 -2.93
CA SER A 55 -4.42 -9.77 -3.20
C SER A 55 -3.46 -9.91 -2.02
N GLY A 56 -3.96 -10.09 -0.80
CA GLY A 56 -3.17 -10.00 0.43
C GLY A 56 -1.93 -10.88 0.45
N PRO A 57 -2.04 -12.19 0.20
CA PRO A 57 -0.88 -13.09 0.24
C PRO A 57 0.20 -12.73 -0.79
N ILE A 58 -0.21 -12.37 -1.99
CA ILE A 58 0.72 -12.00 -3.08
C ILE A 58 1.37 -10.65 -2.77
N ALA A 59 0.57 -9.65 -2.38
CA ALA A 59 1.09 -8.34 -1.98
C ALA A 59 2.04 -8.48 -0.79
N GLY A 60 1.68 -9.27 0.21
CA GLY A 60 2.55 -9.54 1.36
C GLY A 60 3.91 -10.11 0.97
N ALA A 61 3.94 -11.05 0.05
CA ALA A 61 5.19 -11.61 -0.47
C ALA A 61 6.06 -10.57 -1.17
N ILE A 62 5.43 -9.65 -1.91
CA ILE A 62 6.14 -8.58 -2.62
C ILE A 62 6.67 -7.53 -1.64
N TYR A 63 5.80 -7.03 -0.74
CA TYR A 63 6.18 -6.00 0.22
C TYR A 63 7.19 -6.48 1.25
N ALA A 64 7.20 -7.77 1.61
CA ALA A 64 8.20 -8.34 2.50
C ALA A 64 9.63 -8.13 2.01
N ARG A 65 9.83 -8.02 0.70
CA ARG A 65 11.14 -7.74 0.08
C ARG A 65 11.67 -6.35 0.40
N LEU A 66 10.81 -5.44 0.84
CA LEU A 66 11.18 -4.08 1.20
C LEU A 66 11.58 -3.95 2.67
N ALA A 67 11.45 -5.00 3.47
CA ALA A 67 11.76 -4.95 4.91
C ALA A 67 13.16 -4.39 5.22
N PRO A 68 14.24 -4.72 4.47
CA PRO A 68 15.54 -4.15 4.72
C PRO A 68 15.62 -2.62 4.53
N LEU A 69 14.66 -2.02 3.83
CA LEU A 69 14.61 -0.57 3.61
C LEU A 69 13.92 0.20 4.72
N ARG A 70 13.45 -0.47 5.76
CA ARG A 70 12.77 0.19 6.87
C ARG A 70 13.67 1.28 7.47
N GLY A 71 13.12 2.49 7.60
CA GLY A 71 13.84 3.64 8.15
C GLY A 71 14.79 4.33 7.19
N THR A 72 14.97 3.83 5.96
CA THR A 72 15.87 4.44 4.98
C THR A 72 15.12 5.14 3.84
N VAL A 73 13.90 4.72 3.54
CA VAL A 73 13.09 5.32 2.47
C VAL A 73 12.40 6.58 2.98
N SER A 74 12.67 7.70 2.32
CA SER A 74 12.06 8.99 2.62
C SER A 74 10.98 9.40 1.61
N ARG A 75 10.97 8.80 0.43
CA ARG A 75 10.02 9.13 -0.64
C ARG A 75 9.59 7.88 -1.38
N VAL A 76 8.28 7.78 -1.62
CA VAL A 76 7.69 6.70 -2.42
C VAL A 76 6.94 7.33 -3.58
N VAL A 77 7.21 6.87 -4.79
CA VAL A 77 6.39 7.18 -5.97
C VAL A 77 5.43 6.04 -6.18
N LEU A 78 4.14 6.32 -6.06
CA LEU A 78 3.07 5.35 -6.21
C LEU A 78 2.31 5.64 -7.49
N ALA A 79 2.23 4.67 -8.38
CA ALA A 79 1.46 4.77 -9.62
C ALA A 79 0.44 3.63 -9.69
N GLY A 80 -0.75 3.94 -10.14
CA GLY A 80 -1.81 2.96 -10.31
C GLY A 80 -2.78 3.37 -11.42
N PRO A 81 -3.63 2.45 -11.88
CA PRO A 81 -4.58 2.74 -12.94
C PRO A 81 -5.73 3.64 -12.47
N ALA A 82 -6.25 4.43 -13.38
CA ALA A 82 -7.51 5.15 -13.20
C ALA A 82 -8.67 4.21 -13.57
N HIS A 83 -9.42 3.77 -12.58
CA HIS A 83 -10.46 2.75 -12.80
C HIS A 83 -11.79 3.32 -13.32
N ARG A 84 -12.12 4.55 -12.97
CA ARG A 84 -13.48 5.09 -13.18
C ARG A 84 -13.51 6.39 -13.96
N VAL A 85 -12.38 7.04 -14.14
CA VAL A 85 -12.27 8.32 -14.81
C VAL A 85 -11.20 8.21 -15.88
N TYR A 86 -11.53 8.63 -17.10
CA TYR A 86 -10.55 8.68 -18.17
C TYR A 86 -9.49 9.74 -17.86
N VAL A 87 -8.23 9.35 -17.99
CA VAL A 87 -7.08 10.24 -17.84
C VAL A 87 -6.16 10.08 -19.04
N ALA A 88 -5.94 11.16 -19.78
CA ALA A 88 -4.93 11.18 -20.84
C ALA A 88 -3.56 11.45 -20.22
N GLY A 89 -2.72 10.42 -20.16
CA GLY A 89 -1.41 10.50 -19.50
C GLY A 89 -1.52 10.19 -18.00
N ALA A 90 -0.93 11.02 -17.16
CA ALA A 90 -0.91 10.82 -15.71
C ALA A 90 -1.62 11.98 -14.99
N ALA A 91 -2.29 11.64 -13.90
CA ALA A 91 -2.89 12.62 -13.01
C ALA A 91 -2.32 12.47 -11.60
N ILE A 92 -2.16 13.57 -10.91
CA ILE A 92 -1.78 13.59 -9.50
C ILE A 92 -2.98 14.02 -8.66
N PRO A 93 -3.06 13.55 -7.40
CA PRO A 93 -4.14 13.98 -6.51
C PRO A 93 -4.01 15.46 -6.14
N SER A 94 -5.16 16.11 -5.95
CA SER A 94 -5.22 17.50 -5.47
C SER A 94 -5.23 17.59 -3.94
N VAL A 95 -5.21 16.46 -3.25
CA VAL A 95 -5.23 16.41 -1.78
C VAL A 95 -3.82 16.50 -1.21
N ALA A 96 -3.70 17.03 0.00
CA ALA A 96 -2.42 17.13 0.70
C ALA A 96 -2.00 15.80 1.34
N ALA A 97 -2.94 14.92 1.65
CA ALA A 97 -2.67 13.66 2.31
C ALA A 97 -3.77 12.63 2.05
N PHE A 98 -3.42 11.37 2.24
CA PHE A 98 -4.35 10.25 2.23
C PHE A 98 -4.46 9.68 3.63
N ASP A 99 -5.69 9.38 4.04
CA ASP A 99 -5.96 8.76 5.32
C ASP A 99 -6.13 7.25 5.19
N SER A 100 -5.82 6.55 6.26
CA SER A 100 -6.07 5.12 6.40
C SER A 100 -6.36 4.81 7.87
N PRO A 101 -6.93 3.64 8.19
CA PRO A 101 -7.13 3.26 9.59
C PRO A 101 -5.83 3.24 10.42
N LEU A 102 -4.66 3.13 9.77
CA LEU A 102 -3.37 3.08 10.46
C LEU A 102 -2.72 4.45 10.62
N ALA A 103 -2.80 5.31 9.60
CA ALA A 103 -2.13 6.60 9.62
C ALA A 103 -2.54 7.47 8.43
N THR A 104 -2.34 8.77 8.57
CA THR A 104 -2.42 9.74 7.48
C THR A 104 -1.04 9.90 6.86
N ARG A 105 -0.95 9.88 5.53
CA ARG A 105 0.30 10.00 4.78
C ARG A 105 0.26 11.19 3.83
N SER A 106 1.30 12.01 3.86
CA SER A 106 1.45 13.15 2.94
C SER A 106 1.49 12.69 1.49
N ALA A 107 0.84 13.46 0.62
CA ALA A 107 0.78 13.24 -0.83
C ALA A 107 1.72 14.18 -1.61
N THR A 108 2.67 14.83 -0.95
CA THR A 108 3.62 15.76 -1.58
C THR A 108 5.00 15.15 -1.79
#